data_342bc7b4e78109c1e5d51207ba628d5a
#
_entry.id   342bc7b4e78109c1e5d51207ba628d5a
#
_cell.length_a   1.000
_cell.length_b   1.000
_cell.length_c   1.000
_cell.angle_alpha   90.00
_cell.angle_beta   90.00
_cell.angle_gamma   90.00
#
_symmetry.space_group_name_H-M   'P 1'
#
loop_
_entity.id
_entity.type
_entity.pdbx_description
1 polymer ?
#
loop_
_entity_poly.entity_id
_entity_poly.type
_entity_poly.pdbx_seq_one_letter_code
_entity_poly.pdbx_strand_id
1 'polypeptide(L)'
;SKDSFTYWIESGLDKLGSIWGGSSFKFGVFSRKDTEDKKSDAKLSYSDTHGWYSSLGASAEDAFEKVRGFIVQVADWASRGDLEAIDAFQDLGEAYKWKIAFHYQNRQAPVVVDIFKRAPLAVFIGGTASQSMATLQKSALARRPADVGILEFGRQVWEAWSEKNLAIWKLSHGNPPNFTEAERQQYLEEQWAVMHRDPGKEQGKKFAEAPVGTLFFLCHGNSPQRIG
;
A
#
# COMPACT_ATOMS: atom_id res chain seq x y z
N SER A 1 5.39 2.07 19.14
CA SER A 1 5.20 3.45 19.62
C SER A 1 4.76 4.35 18.47
N LYS A 2 3.90 5.34 18.74
CA LYS A 2 3.52 6.36 17.75
C LYS A 2 4.69 7.26 17.34
N ASP A 3 5.73 7.30 18.15
CA ASP A 3 6.96 8.08 17.91
C ASP A 3 8.03 7.30 17.12
N SER A 4 7.73 6.07 16.70
CA SER A 4 8.67 5.27 15.92
C SER A 4 8.70 5.70 14.45
N PHE A 5 9.87 5.60 13.82
CA PHE A 5 10.02 5.82 12.38
C PHE A 5 9.04 4.97 11.55
N THR A 6 8.85 3.71 11.94
CA THR A 6 7.92 2.79 11.29
C THR A 6 6.49 3.30 11.31
N TYR A 7 6.00 3.76 12.48
CA TYR A 7 4.66 4.32 12.58
C TYR A 7 4.54 5.62 11.76
N TRP A 8 5.56 6.47 11.82
CA TRP A 8 5.58 7.71 11.08
C TRP A 8 5.49 7.47 9.56
N ILE A 9 6.34 6.59 9.00
CA ILE A 9 6.36 6.32 7.55
C ILE A 9 5.12 5.55 7.05
N GLU A 10 4.53 4.69 7.88
CA GLU A 10 3.36 3.88 7.50
C GLU A 10 2.04 4.61 7.68
N SER A 11 1.86 5.30 8.78
CA SER A 11 0.58 5.86 9.21
C SER A 11 0.58 7.37 9.35
N GLY A 12 1.68 7.96 9.84
CA GLY A 12 1.80 9.41 10.01
C GLY A 12 1.84 10.18 8.67
N LEU A 13 2.28 9.53 7.62
CA LEU A 13 2.44 10.08 6.27
C LEU A 13 1.59 9.35 5.21
N ASP A 14 0.44 8.82 5.59
CA ASP A 14 -0.47 8.09 4.68
C ASP A 14 -1.01 8.98 3.57
N LYS A 15 -1.26 10.27 3.86
CA LYS A 15 -1.70 11.27 2.87
C LYS A 15 -0.64 11.63 1.82
N LEU A 16 0.62 11.28 2.07
CA LEU A 16 1.75 11.51 1.16
C LEU A 16 2.17 10.22 0.47
N GLY A 17 1.23 9.50 -0.08
CA GLY A 17 1.44 8.19 -0.69
C GLY A 17 1.30 7.05 0.34
N SER A 18 0.17 6.37 0.32
CA SER A 18 -0.11 5.27 1.24
C SER A 18 0.69 4.02 0.86
N ILE A 19 1.38 3.44 1.85
CA ILE A 19 1.92 2.08 1.81
C ILE A 19 1.12 1.14 2.72
N TRP A 20 -0.15 1.46 2.93
CA TRP A 20 -1.06 0.77 3.83
C TRP A 20 -1.07 -0.75 3.58
N GLY A 21 -1.18 -1.51 4.65
CA GLY A 21 -1.01 -2.97 4.65
C GLY A 21 0.43 -3.39 4.95
N GLY A 22 1.33 -2.43 5.17
CA GLY A 22 2.61 -2.63 5.81
C GLY A 22 2.42 -2.86 7.32
N SER A 23 3.36 -3.52 7.94
CA SER A 23 3.52 -3.55 9.39
C SER A 23 5.01 -3.42 9.68
N SER A 24 5.36 -3.04 10.91
CA SER A 24 6.77 -3.02 11.35
C SER A 24 7.49 -4.35 11.06
N PHE A 25 6.73 -5.43 10.98
CA PHE A 25 7.19 -6.75 10.55
C PHE A 25 7.91 -6.72 9.19
N LYS A 26 7.49 -5.88 8.26
CA LYS A 26 8.11 -5.77 6.92
C LYS A 26 9.47 -5.06 6.92
N PHE A 27 9.82 -4.35 7.99
CA PHE A 27 11.18 -3.86 8.19
C PHE A 27 12.11 -4.95 8.72
N GLY A 28 11.56 -6.08 9.16
CA GLY A 28 12.31 -7.23 9.59
C GLY A 28 12.76 -7.18 11.06
N VAL A 29 12.39 -6.15 11.82
CA VAL A 29 12.56 -6.08 13.28
C VAL A 29 11.34 -5.42 13.91
N PHE A 30 10.78 -6.01 14.97
CA PHE A 30 9.53 -5.55 15.57
C PHE A 30 9.45 -5.89 17.07
N SER A 31 8.76 -5.06 17.83
CA SER A 31 8.45 -5.35 19.23
C SER A 31 7.37 -6.41 19.34
N ARG A 32 7.54 -7.33 20.27
CA ARG A 32 6.53 -8.34 20.61
C ARG A 32 5.46 -7.75 21.51
N LYS A 33 4.23 -8.17 21.29
CA LYS A 33 3.07 -7.81 22.15
C LYS A 33 2.67 -8.96 23.08
N ASP A 34 3.13 -10.16 22.79
CA ASP A 34 2.86 -11.36 23.56
C ASP A 34 4.11 -11.79 24.34
N THR A 35 3.89 -12.47 25.44
CA THR A 35 4.94 -13.06 26.32
C THR A 35 5.05 -14.56 26.11
N GLU A 36 4.39 -15.13 25.08
CA GLU A 36 4.50 -16.56 24.80
C GLU A 36 5.90 -16.93 24.35
N ASP A 37 6.38 -18.09 24.80
CA ASP A 37 7.67 -18.64 24.36
C ASP A 37 7.60 -18.99 22.87
N LYS A 38 8.18 -18.14 22.03
CA LYS A 38 8.34 -18.40 20.61
C LYS A 38 9.74 -18.92 20.34
N LYS A 39 9.81 -20.09 19.73
CA LYS A 39 11.07 -20.65 19.27
C LYS A 39 11.52 -19.96 18.00
N SER A 40 12.79 -19.55 17.97
CA SER A 40 13.42 -19.11 16.73
C SER A 40 13.49 -20.22 15.69
N ASP A 41 13.37 -19.84 14.43
CA ASP A 41 13.48 -20.76 13.28
C ASP A 41 14.45 -20.20 12.23
N ALA A 42 14.52 -20.82 11.05
CA ALA A 42 15.39 -20.38 9.98
C ALA A 42 15.04 -18.98 9.42
N LYS A 43 13.84 -18.47 9.67
CA LYS A 43 13.35 -17.18 9.14
C LYS A 43 13.26 -16.11 10.20
N LEU A 44 12.87 -16.47 11.41
CA LEU A 44 12.57 -15.54 12.49
C LEU A 44 13.31 -15.93 13.77
N SER A 45 13.94 -14.95 14.37
CA SER A 45 14.56 -15.04 15.69
C SER A 45 13.78 -14.18 16.68
N TYR A 46 13.79 -14.58 17.95
CA TYR A 46 13.03 -13.93 19.01
C TYR A 46 13.87 -13.75 20.28
N SER A 47 13.64 -12.64 20.95
CA SER A 47 13.96 -12.41 22.35
C SER A 47 12.65 -12.19 23.12
N ASP A 48 12.72 -11.94 24.42
CA ASP A 48 11.56 -11.65 25.28
C ASP A 48 10.75 -10.44 24.77
N THR A 49 11.41 -9.47 24.17
CA THR A 49 10.82 -8.18 23.80
C THR A 49 10.70 -7.96 22.30
N HIS A 50 11.49 -8.64 21.48
CA HIS A 50 11.57 -8.39 20.04
C HIS A 50 11.55 -9.68 19.21
N GLY A 51 11.12 -9.54 17.95
CA GLY A 51 11.32 -10.53 16.90
C GLY A 51 12.00 -9.87 15.70
N TRP A 52 12.81 -10.63 14.96
CA TRP A 52 13.50 -10.13 13.76
C TRP A 52 13.72 -11.25 12.74
N TYR A 53 13.96 -10.86 11.48
CA TYR A 53 14.41 -11.84 10.49
C TYR A 53 15.82 -12.32 10.81
N SER A 54 16.00 -13.63 10.93
CA SER A 54 17.30 -14.26 11.30
C SER A 54 18.45 -13.85 10.37
N SER A 55 18.13 -13.49 9.12
CA SER A 55 19.11 -12.99 8.13
C SER A 55 19.63 -11.57 8.44
N LEU A 56 18.99 -10.85 9.33
CA LEU A 56 19.41 -9.47 9.66
C LEU A 56 20.49 -9.40 10.74
N GLY A 57 20.58 -10.39 11.62
CA GLY A 57 21.60 -10.41 12.68
C GLY A 57 21.34 -11.46 13.74
N ALA A 58 22.27 -11.60 14.66
CA ALA A 58 22.19 -12.53 15.78
C ALA A 58 21.32 -12.01 16.92
N SER A 59 21.14 -10.69 17.02
CA SER A 59 20.32 -10.01 18.02
C SER A 59 19.35 -9.02 17.40
N ALA A 60 18.38 -8.56 18.19
CA ALA A 60 17.45 -7.50 17.77
C ALA A 60 18.17 -6.18 17.50
N GLU A 61 19.22 -5.91 18.26
CA GLU A 61 20.09 -4.73 18.12
C GLU A 61 20.84 -4.78 16.78
N ASP A 62 21.46 -5.92 16.43
CA ASP A 62 22.13 -6.10 15.14
C ASP A 62 21.15 -5.92 13.97
N ALA A 63 19.98 -6.51 14.09
CA ALA A 63 18.93 -6.37 13.09
C ALA A 63 18.45 -4.92 12.94
N PHE A 64 18.30 -4.20 14.05
CA PHE A 64 17.92 -2.79 14.05
C PHE A 64 18.98 -1.92 13.36
N GLU A 65 20.26 -2.08 13.73
CA GLU A 65 21.34 -1.30 13.14
C GLU A 65 21.49 -1.58 11.64
N LYS A 66 21.33 -2.82 11.23
CA LYS A 66 21.35 -3.20 9.82
C LYS A 66 20.21 -2.56 9.03
N VAL A 67 18.98 -2.63 9.53
CA VAL A 67 17.81 -1.99 8.89
C VAL A 67 17.93 -0.47 8.88
N ARG A 68 18.43 0.13 9.95
CA ARG A 68 18.76 1.57 10.01
C ARG A 68 19.77 1.94 8.93
N GLY A 69 20.83 1.12 8.75
CA GLY A 69 21.80 1.28 7.67
C GLY A 69 21.15 1.29 6.29
N PHE A 70 20.22 0.38 6.03
CA PHE A 70 19.47 0.32 4.77
C PHE A 70 18.64 1.59 4.52
N ILE A 71 17.97 2.10 5.55
CA ILE A 71 17.18 3.33 5.46
C ILE A 71 18.07 4.53 5.14
N VAL A 72 19.20 4.66 5.86
CA VAL A 72 20.18 5.74 5.63
C VAL A 72 20.76 5.66 4.22
N GLN A 73 21.07 4.47 3.73
CA GLN A 73 21.60 4.27 2.38
C GLN A 73 20.59 4.69 1.30
N VAL A 74 19.32 4.32 1.45
CA VAL A 74 18.26 4.75 0.52
C VAL A 74 18.07 6.26 0.57
N ALA A 75 18.09 6.86 1.76
CA ALA A 75 17.98 8.31 1.93
C ALA A 75 19.15 9.06 1.26
N ASP A 76 20.34 8.52 1.36
CA ASP A 76 21.54 9.08 0.76
C ASP A 76 21.51 9.01 -0.77
N TRP A 77 21.13 7.88 -1.36
CA TRP A 77 20.89 7.77 -2.80
C TRP A 77 19.79 8.73 -3.28
N ALA A 78 18.69 8.83 -2.54
CA ALA A 78 17.59 9.74 -2.87
C ALA A 78 18.04 11.21 -2.87
N SER A 79 18.85 11.61 -1.89
CA SER A 79 19.38 12.97 -1.81
C SER A 79 20.27 13.35 -3.01
N ARG A 80 20.94 12.37 -3.62
CA ARG A 80 21.77 12.52 -4.81
C ARG A 80 21.02 12.24 -6.12
N GLY A 81 19.76 11.77 -6.05
CA GLY A 81 18.98 11.42 -7.23
C GLY A 81 19.39 10.11 -7.91
N ASP A 82 20.07 9.21 -7.20
CA ASP A 82 20.52 7.91 -7.71
C ASP A 82 19.38 6.87 -7.66
N LEU A 83 18.45 7.02 -8.58
CA LEU A 83 17.25 6.15 -8.65
C LEU A 83 17.59 4.71 -9.05
N GLU A 84 18.65 4.50 -9.82
CA GLU A 84 19.11 3.17 -10.23
C GLU A 84 19.63 2.37 -9.04
N ALA A 85 20.40 3.00 -8.15
CA ALA A 85 20.87 2.34 -6.93
C ALA A 85 19.68 1.98 -6.01
N ILE A 86 18.70 2.87 -5.86
CA ILE A 86 17.48 2.59 -5.10
C ILE A 86 16.71 1.41 -5.72
N ASP A 87 16.55 1.38 -7.04
CA ASP A 87 15.79 0.33 -7.72
C ASP A 87 16.48 -1.04 -7.58
N ALA A 88 17.80 -1.08 -7.75
CA ALA A 88 18.61 -2.29 -7.61
C ALA A 88 18.66 -2.85 -6.18
N PHE A 89 18.38 -2.03 -5.16
CA PHE A 89 18.46 -2.42 -3.76
C PHE A 89 17.30 -3.35 -3.37
N GLN A 90 17.63 -4.55 -2.86
CA GLN A 90 16.63 -5.61 -2.59
C GLN A 90 16.37 -5.87 -1.08
N ASP A 91 17.15 -5.26 -0.19
CA ASP A 91 17.05 -5.51 1.25
C ASP A 91 15.87 -4.79 1.92
N LEU A 92 15.22 -3.87 1.22
CA LEU A 92 13.94 -3.26 1.62
C LEU A 92 12.86 -3.50 0.57
N GLY A 93 11.62 -3.71 1.05
CA GLY A 93 10.47 -3.85 0.17
C GLY A 93 10.28 -2.64 -0.75
N GLU A 94 9.86 -2.87 -2.01
CA GLU A 94 9.79 -1.84 -3.05
C GLU A 94 9.05 -0.57 -2.60
N ALA A 95 7.84 -0.71 -2.07
CA ALA A 95 7.06 0.46 -1.64
C ALA A 95 7.73 1.24 -0.49
N TYR A 96 8.46 0.56 0.41
CA TYR A 96 9.15 1.20 1.52
C TYR A 96 10.36 2.01 1.05
N LYS A 97 11.24 1.41 0.23
CA LYS A 97 12.42 2.11 -0.26
C LYS A 97 12.04 3.34 -1.09
N TRP A 98 11.01 3.26 -1.92
CA TRP A 98 10.55 4.40 -2.70
C TRP A 98 9.85 5.48 -1.86
N LYS A 99 9.10 5.10 -0.83
CA LYS A 99 8.54 6.08 0.11
C LYS A 99 9.63 6.78 0.92
N ILE A 100 10.64 6.05 1.40
CA ILE A 100 11.81 6.65 2.04
C ILE A 100 12.50 7.62 1.08
N ALA A 101 12.76 7.18 -0.14
CA ALA A 101 13.38 8.02 -1.16
C ALA A 101 12.59 9.32 -1.41
N PHE A 102 11.27 9.25 -1.51
CA PHE A 102 10.43 10.44 -1.68
C PHE A 102 10.59 11.44 -0.53
N HIS A 103 10.67 10.98 0.71
CA HIS A 103 10.80 11.88 1.87
C HIS A 103 12.19 12.47 2.04
N TYR A 104 13.23 11.80 1.57
CA TYR A 104 14.63 12.19 1.74
C TYR A 104 15.29 12.79 0.48
N GLN A 105 14.56 12.86 -0.63
CA GLN A 105 15.04 13.52 -1.85
C GLN A 105 15.20 15.03 -1.66
N ASN A 106 15.94 15.67 -2.55
CA ASN A 106 16.00 17.12 -2.61
C ASN A 106 14.63 17.69 -3.04
N ARG A 107 13.97 18.39 -2.14
CA ARG A 107 12.64 18.97 -2.38
C ARG A 107 12.63 20.10 -3.40
N GLN A 108 13.75 20.77 -3.62
CA GLN A 108 13.89 21.83 -4.62
C GLN A 108 14.07 21.25 -6.03
N ALA A 109 14.62 20.05 -6.14
CA ALA A 109 14.80 19.31 -7.38
C ALA A 109 14.32 17.86 -7.21
N PRO A 110 12.99 17.63 -7.07
CA PRO A 110 12.45 16.30 -6.78
C PRO A 110 12.66 15.34 -7.95
N VAL A 111 13.05 14.11 -7.63
CA VAL A 111 13.32 13.02 -8.58
C VAL A 111 12.40 11.82 -8.39
N VAL A 112 11.58 11.84 -7.35
CA VAL A 112 10.60 10.79 -7.01
C VAL A 112 9.23 11.43 -6.82
N VAL A 113 8.21 10.86 -7.45
CA VAL A 113 6.79 11.16 -7.22
C VAL A 113 6.27 10.32 -6.05
N ASP A 114 5.30 10.78 -5.30
CA ASP A 114 4.68 10.08 -4.16
C ASP A 114 3.79 8.89 -4.55
N ILE A 115 4.17 8.22 -5.63
CA ILE A 115 3.54 7.00 -6.16
C ILE A 115 4.55 5.84 -6.04
N PHE A 116 4.27 4.88 -5.14
CA PHE A 116 5.21 3.80 -4.81
C PHE A 116 4.80 2.44 -5.36
N LYS A 117 3.94 2.44 -6.38
CA LYS A 117 3.51 1.27 -7.15
C LYS A 117 3.76 1.51 -8.63
N ARG A 118 4.19 0.47 -9.34
CA ARG A 118 4.52 0.56 -10.78
C ARG A 118 3.28 0.82 -11.64
N ALA A 119 2.16 0.16 -11.33
CA ALA A 119 0.97 0.23 -12.18
C ALA A 119 0.42 1.64 -12.40
N PRO A 120 0.24 2.51 -11.39
CA PRO A 120 -0.22 3.88 -11.62
C PRO A 120 0.73 4.69 -12.50
N LEU A 121 2.03 4.60 -12.25
CA LEU A 121 3.05 5.29 -13.07
C LEU A 121 3.03 4.79 -14.52
N ALA A 122 3.01 3.46 -14.70
CA ALA A 122 2.96 2.84 -16.03
C ALA A 122 1.73 3.29 -16.83
N VAL A 123 0.56 3.29 -16.24
CA VAL A 123 -0.67 3.76 -16.89
C VAL A 123 -0.57 5.24 -17.27
N PHE A 124 -0.06 6.07 -16.38
CA PHE A 124 0.12 7.50 -16.63
C PHE A 124 1.05 7.79 -17.80
N ILE A 125 2.16 7.05 -17.89
CA ILE A 125 3.13 7.24 -18.99
C ILE A 125 2.78 6.45 -20.26
N GLY A 126 1.74 5.63 -20.27
CA GLY A 126 1.43 4.71 -21.38
C GLY A 126 2.45 3.59 -21.55
N GLY A 127 3.14 3.23 -20.47
CA GLY A 127 4.14 2.16 -20.39
C GLY A 127 3.57 0.87 -19.80
N THR A 128 4.45 -0.01 -19.34
CA THR A 128 4.12 -1.28 -18.71
C THR A 128 4.68 -1.37 -17.29
N ALA A 129 3.98 -2.09 -16.40
CA ALA A 129 4.42 -2.32 -15.03
C ALA A 129 5.65 -3.26 -14.92
N SER A 130 6.12 -3.84 -16.02
CA SER A 130 7.36 -4.59 -16.09
C SER A 130 8.61 -3.70 -16.15
N GLN A 131 8.45 -2.42 -16.48
CA GLN A 131 9.55 -1.46 -16.43
C GLN A 131 10.06 -1.26 -15.01
N SER A 132 11.32 -0.89 -14.87
CA SER A 132 11.91 -0.60 -13.56
C SER A 132 11.25 0.62 -12.91
N MET A 133 11.18 0.65 -11.59
CA MET A 133 10.57 1.80 -10.90
C MET A 133 11.37 3.08 -11.17
N ALA A 134 12.69 3.01 -11.25
CA ALA A 134 13.54 4.16 -11.63
C ALA A 134 13.13 4.73 -13.00
N THR A 135 12.94 3.88 -14.00
CA THR A 135 12.47 4.29 -15.33
C THR A 135 11.08 4.94 -15.27
N LEU A 136 10.15 4.32 -14.53
CA LEU A 136 8.78 4.84 -14.39
C LEU A 136 8.76 6.20 -13.70
N GLN A 137 9.52 6.37 -12.62
CA GLN A 137 9.65 7.65 -11.90
C GLN A 137 10.22 8.75 -12.80
N LYS A 138 11.33 8.49 -13.50
CA LYS A 138 11.95 9.43 -14.44
C LYS A 138 11.01 9.83 -15.56
N SER A 139 10.35 8.84 -16.18
CA SER A 139 9.42 9.08 -17.28
C SER A 139 8.16 9.84 -16.86
N ALA A 140 7.67 9.61 -15.66
CA ALA A 140 6.55 10.37 -15.11
C ALA A 140 6.96 11.82 -14.83
N LEU A 141 8.08 12.04 -14.15
CA LEU A 141 8.58 13.37 -13.84
C LEU A 141 8.90 14.22 -15.09
N ALA A 142 9.37 13.59 -16.17
CA ALA A 142 9.59 14.28 -17.44
C ALA A 142 8.29 14.88 -18.04
N ARG A 143 7.12 14.43 -17.57
CA ARG A 143 5.80 14.95 -17.98
C ARG A 143 5.22 15.96 -17.01
N ARG A 144 5.88 16.22 -15.88
CA ARG A 144 5.40 17.18 -14.89
C ARG A 144 5.52 18.60 -15.45
N PRO A 145 4.43 19.39 -15.50
CA PRO A 145 4.49 20.79 -15.83
C PRO A 145 5.34 21.56 -14.80
N ALA A 146 6.09 22.56 -15.25
CA ALA A 146 7.03 23.29 -14.39
C ALA A 146 6.36 24.03 -13.23
N ASP A 147 5.12 24.45 -13.41
CA ASP A 147 4.27 25.16 -12.45
C ASP A 147 3.49 24.25 -11.51
N VAL A 148 3.53 22.93 -11.72
CA VAL A 148 2.82 21.95 -10.89
C VAL A 148 3.74 21.40 -9.80
N GLY A 149 3.35 21.54 -8.53
CA GLY A 149 4.08 20.98 -7.40
C GLY A 149 4.09 19.45 -7.40
N ILE A 150 5.11 18.85 -6.77
CA ILE A 150 5.30 17.39 -6.82
C ILE A 150 4.13 16.61 -6.23
N LEU A 151 3.50 17.08 -5.16
CA LEU A 151 2.35 16.42 -4.52
C LEU A 151 1.09 16.53 -5.38
N GLU A 152 0.87 17.70 -5.97
CA GLU A 152 -0.23 17.91 -6.90
C GLU A 152 -0.06 17.03 -8.15
N PHE A 153 1.16 16.92 -8.64
CA PHE A 153 1.47 16.04 -9.76
C PHE A 153 1.22 14.57 -9.42
N GLY A 154 1.64 14.11 -8.23
CA GLY A 154 1.34 12.74 -7.77
C GLY A 154 -0.16 12.47 -7.68
N ARG A 155 -0.96 13.44 -7.24
CA ARG A 155 -2.43 13.35 -7.26
C ARG A 155 -2.97 13.17 -8.68
N GLN A 156 -2.49 13.94 -9.64
CA GLN A 156 -2.89 13.80 -11.05
C GLN A 156 -2.53 12.43 -11.64
N VAL A 157 -1.34 11.90 -11.32
CA VAL A 157 -0.92 10.55 -11.72
C VAL A 157 -1.86 9.49 -11.14
N TRP A 158 -2.25 9.64 -9.88
CA TRP A 158 -3.16 8.71 -9.21
C TRP A 158 -4.57 8.76 -9.79
N GLU A 159 -5.09 9.95 -10.05
CA GLU A 159 -6.41 10.17 -10.67
C GLU A 159 -6.48 9.54 -12.07
N ALA A 160 -5.48 9.80 -12.92
CA ALA A 160 -5.40 9.21 -14.25
C ALA A 160 -5.36 7.67 -14.24
N TRP A 161 -4.75 7.07 -13.22
CA TRP A 161 -4.79 5.63 -13.02
C TRP A 161 -6.15 5.15 -12.51
N SER A 162 -6.74 5.86 -11.55
CA SER A 162 -8.04 5.52 -10.96
C SER A 162 -9.16 5.54 -11.99
N GLU A 163 -9.17 6.54 -12.86
CA GLU A 163 -10.16 6.66 -13.95
C GLU A 163 -10.09 5.50 -14.94
N LYS A 164 -8.87 5.00 -15.23
CA LYS A 164 -8.68 3.85 -16.13
C LYS A 164 -8.90 2.50 -15.46
N ASN A 165 -8.81 2.45 -14.15
CA ASN A 165 -8.98 1.24 -13.34
C ASN A 165 -10.23 1.39 -12.47
N LEU A 166 -11.39 1.36 -13.11
CA LEU A 166 -12.67 1.27 -12.39
C LEU A 166 -12.61 0.07 -11.45
N ALA A 167 -12.64 0.33 -10.17
CA ALA A 167 -12.67 -0.73 -9.19
C ALA A 167 -14.06 -1.40 -9.24
N ILE A 168 -14.13 -2.60 -9.78
CA ILE A 168 -15.34 -3.44 -9.64
C ILE A 168 -15.26 -4.08 -8.26
N TRP A 169 -16.17 -3.70 -7.39
CA TRP A 169 -16.22 -4.22 -6.05
C TRP A 169 -17.15 -5.44 -5.96
N LYS A 170 -16.71 -6.48 -5.28
CA LYS A 170 -17.59 -7.58 -4.93
C LYS A 170 -18.44 -7.18 -3.74
N LEU A 171 -19.76 -7.13 -3.93
CA LEU A 171 -20.74 -7.00 -2.86
C LEU A 171 -21.45 -8.34 -2.69
N SER A 172 -21.35 -8.93 -1.49
CA SER A 172 -22.07 -10.16 -1.19
C SER A 172 -23.26 -9.87 -0.28
N HIS A 173 -24.45 -10.28 -0.70
CA HIS A 173 -25.65 -10.24 0.12
C HIS A 173 -25.67 -11.29 1.26
N GLY A 174 -24.57 -12.00 1.45
CA GLY A 174 -24.48 -13.05 2.46
C GLY A 174 -25.01 -14.40 1.97
N ASN A 175 -25.12 -15.34 2.91
CA ASN A 175 -25.67 -16.68 2.67
C ASN A 175 -26.98 -16.84 3.45
N PRO A 176 -27.89 -17.75 3.05
CA PRO A 176 -28.99 -18.16 3.91
C PRO A 176 -28.43 -18.62 5.27
N PRO A 177 -29.04 -18.30 6.42
CA PRO A 177 -30.39 -17.78 6.56
C PRO A 177 -30.55 -16.25 6.63
N ASN A 178 -29.48 -15.47 6.38
CA ASN A 178 -29.50 -14.02 6.58
C ASN A 178 -30.47 -13.29 5.62
N PHE A 179 -30.68 -13.86 4.43
CA PHE A 179 -31.65 -13.38 3.45
C PHE A 179 -32.42 -14.56 2.86
N THR A 180 -33.74 -14.45 2.81
CA THR A 180 -34.60 -15.41 2.11
C THR A 180 -34.46 -15.26 0.60
N GLU A 181 -34.85 -16.30 -0.15
CA GLU A 181 -34.87 -16.21 -1.62
C GLU A 181 -35.79 -15.11 -2.12
N ALA A 182 -36.94 -14.91 -1.45
CA ALA A 182 -37.91 -13.86 -1.81
C ALA A 182 -37.33 -12.44 -1.59
N GLU A 183 -36.65 -12.19 -0.46
CA GLU A 183 -35.98 -10.92 -0.21
C GLU A 183 -34.87 -10.66 -1.24
N ARG A 184 -34.12 -11.69 -1.58
CA ARG A 184 -33.07 -11.59 -2.57
C ARG A 184 -33.62 -11.24 -3.96
N GLN A 185 -34.72 -11.87 -4.36
CA GLN A 185 -35.39 -11.57 -5.63
C GLN A 185 -35.93 -10.14 -5.64
N GLN A 186 -36.55 -9.70 -4.55
CA GLN A 186 -37.02 -8.33 -4.38
C GLN A 186 -35.88 -7.31 -4.53
N TYR A 187 -34.72 -7.54 -3.88
CA TYR A 187 -33.58 -6.62 -3.98
C TYR A 187 -33.04 -6.51 -5.41
N LEU A 188 -33.06 -7.60 -6.17
CA LEU A 188 -32.68 -7.59 -7.58
C LEU A 188 -33.69 -6.84 -8.46
N GLU A 189 -34.99 -6.99 -8.22
CA GLU A 189 -36.06 -6.31 -8.94
C GLU A 189 -36.07 -4.81 -8.66
N GLU A 190 -35.92 -4.43 -7.38
CA GLU A 190 -35.87 -3.04 -6.92
C GLU A 190 -34.49 -2.38 -7.19
N GLN A 191 -33.51 -3.14 -7.69
CA GLN A 191 -32.14 -2.69 -7.93
C GLN A 191 -31.44 -2.18 -6.65
N TRP A 192 -31.76 -2.77 -5.52
CA TRP A 192 -31.16 -2.40 -4.24
C TRP A 192 -29.88 -3.19 -3.97
N ALA A 193 -28.81 -2.49 -3.61
CA ALA A 193 -27.63 -3.07 -3.02
C ALA A 193 -27.77 -3.01 -1.50
N VAL A 194 -28.11 -4.13 -0.87
CA VAL A 194 -28.38 -4.22 0.56
C VAL A 194 -27.19 -4.84 1.27
N MET A 195 -26.73 -4.20 2.32
CA MET A 195 -25.72 -4.72 3.23
C MET A 195 -26.31 -5.01 4.60
N HIS A 196 -25.78 -6.01 5.28
CA HIS A 196 -26.15 -6.30 6.66
C HIS A 196 -25.93 -5.07 7.55
N ARG A 197 -26.80 -4.87 8.55
CA ARG A 197 -26.78 -3.70 9.46
C ARG A 197 -25.45 -3.53 10.21
N ASP A 198 -24.73 -4.64 10.45
CA ASP A 198 -23.38 -4.63 11.00
C ASP A 198 -22.43 -5.39 10.04
N PRO A 199 -22.04 -4.78 8.93
CA PRO A 199 -21.23 -5.40 7.90
C PRO A 199 -19.77 -5.44 8.30
N GLY A 200 -19.39 -6.17 9.34
CA GLY A 200 -17.99 -6.31 9.77
C GLY A 200 -17.15 -5.09 9.45
N LYS A 201 -16.85 -4.35 10.41
CA LYS A 201 -16.18 -3.03 10.62
C LYS A 201 -15.63 -2.24 9.41
N GLU A 202 -15.18 -2.88 8.34
CA GLU A 202 -14.57 -2.17 7.20
C GLU A 202 -15.40 -2.16 5.91
N GLN A 203 -16.15 -3.24 5.64
CA GLN A 203 -16.86 -3.34 4.36
C GLN A 203 -18.02 -2.35 4.25
N GLY A 204 -18.77 -2.15 5.32
CA GLY A 204 -19.87 -1.19 5.35
C GLY A 204 -19.40 0.25 5.20
N LYS A 205 -18.29 0.58 5.85
CA LYS A 205 -17.68 1.90 5.72
C LYS A 205 -17.22 2.15 4.27
N LYS A 206 -16.49 1.21 3.70
CA LYS A 206 -16.04 1.29 2.30
C LYS A 206 -17.20 1.39 1.32
N PHE A 207 -18.28 0.67 1.57
CA PHE A 207 -19.48 0.75 0.73
C PHE A 207 -20.14 2.14 0.82
N ALA A 208 -20.30 2.68 2.03
CA ALA A 208 -20.89 4.00 2.24
C ALA A 208 -20.03 5.13 1.66
N GLU A 209 -18.70 4.93 1.60
CA GLU A 209 -17.72 5.88 1.08
C GLU A 209 -17.37 5.62 -0.40
N ALA A 210 -18.02 4.64 -1.07
CA ALA A 210 -17.75 4.34 -2.46
C ALA A 210 -18.05 5.55 -3.35
N PRO A 211 -17.13 5.94 -4.23
CA PRO A 211 -17.38 7.03 -5.16
C PRO A 211 -18.59 6.76 -6.05
N VAL A 212 -19.32 7.81 -6.43
CA VAL A 212 -20.39 7.72 -7.43
C VAL A 212 -19.80 7.19 -8.75
N GLY A 213 -20.44 6.19 -9.33
CA GLY A 213 -19.95 5.49 -10.52
C GLY A 213 -19.11 4.24 -10.22
N THR A 214 -18.88 3.89 -8.93
CA THR A 214 -18.27 2.60 -8.58
C THR A 214 -19.16 1.45 -9.05
N LEU A 215 -18.58 0.52 -9.82
CA LEU A 215 -19.29 -0.69 -10.26
C LEU A 215 -19.24 -1.75 -9.15
N PHE A 216 -20.39 -2.38 -8.90
CA PHE A 216 -20.51 -3.48 -7.96
C PHE A 216 -20.84 -4.78 -8.66
N PHE A 217 -20.14 -5.83 -8.31
CA PHE A 217 -20.47 -7.18 -8.69
C PHE A 217 -21.28 -7.81 -7.57
N LEU A 218 -22.58 -7.88 -7.75
CA LEU A 218 -23.49 -8.46 -6.77
C LEU A 218 -23.36 -9.98 -6.76
N CYS A 219 -23.08 -10.54 -5.60
CA CYS A 219 -22.97 -11.98 -5.38
C CYS A 219 -23.92 -12.42 -4.28
N HIS A 220 -24.41 -13.65 -4.42
CA HIS A 220 -25.01 -14.39 -3.32
C HIS A 220 -24.02 -15.45 -2.85
N GLY A 221 -23.40 -15.25 -1.70
CA GLY A 221 -22.21 -16.00 -1.32
C GLY A 221 -21.11 -15.81 -2.38
N ASN A 222 -20.69 -16.90 -3.01
CA ASN A 222 -19.71 -16.90 -4.10
C ASN A 222 -20.33 -16.92 -5.51
N SER A 223 -21.66 -16.98 -5.63
CA SER A 223 -22.33 -17.05 -6.92
C SER A 223 -22.63 -15.64 -7.44
N PRO A 224 -22.11 -15.28 -8.62
CA PRO A 224 -22.39 -13.98 -9.22
C PRO A 224 -23.86 -13.90 -9.66
N GLN A 225 -24.48 -12.74 -9.44
CA GLN A 225 -25.88 -12.51 -9.78
C GLN A 225 -26.03 -11.38 -10.81
N ARG A 226 -25.37 -10.24 -10.59
CA ARG A 226 -25.51 -9.05 -11.44
C ARG A 226 -24.29 -8.12 -11.31
N ILE A 227 -24.07 -7.32 -12.35
CA ILE A 227 -23.18 -6.15 -12.32
C ILE A 227 -24.07 -4.90 -12.33
N GLY A 228 -23.83 -4.00 -11.40
CA GLY A 228 -24.51 -2.73 -11.30
C GLY A 228 -23.55 -1.59 -11.03
#